data_d3b9b017bcd8757c56796472eb5bf1b0
#
_entry.id   d3b9b017bcd8757c56796472eb5bf1b0
#
_cell.length_a   1.000
_cell.length_b   1.000
_cell.length_c   1.000
_cell.angle_alpha   90.00
_cell.angle_beta   90.00
_cell.angle_gamma   90.00
#
_symmetry.space_group_name_H-M   'P 1'
#
loop_
_entity.id
_entity.type
_entity.pdbx_description
1 polymer ?
#
loop_
_entity_poly.entity_id
_entity_poly.type
_entity_poly.pdbx_seq_one_letter_code
_entity_poly.pdbx_strand_id
1 'polypeptide(L)'
;MRVISQTGKTDIPYEDFVFSILKSSGGNREIVAVKNVAEPPEVFMNSLVATYSTEEKAVKAMEMLRKVYENNVFYHCTAGSKRFEEVQSILSEEQFRKATTEYFQFPQDDEIEV
;
A
#
# COMPACT_ATOMS: atom_id res chain seq x y z
N MET A 1 7.87 -5.24 -1.79
CA MET A 1 7.17 -4.08 -2.38
C MET A 1 7.45 -2.82 -1.58
N ARG A 2 7.67 -1.73 -2.25
CA ARG A 2 7.90 -0.43 -1.59
C ARG A 2 6.59 0.33 -1.46
N VAL A 3 6.41 0.99 -0.33
CA VAL A 3 5.26 1.87 -0.10
C VAL A 3 5.77 3.29 0.06
N ILE A 4 5.25 4.19 -0.76
CA ILE A 4 5.64 5.59 -0.79
C ILE A 4 4.51 6.42 -0.16
N SER A 5 4.87 7.35 0.72
CA SER A 5 3.90 8.21 1.37
C SER A 5 3.17 9.12 0.38
N GLN A 6 2.04 9.64 0.80
CA GLN A 6 1.24 10.59 0.02
C GLN A 6 2.05 11.82 -0.42
N THR A 7 2.99 12.27 0.40
CA THR A 7 3.88 13.39 0.09
C THR A 7 5.07 13.00 -0.79
N GLY A 8 5.32 11.72 -0.97
CA GLY A 8 6.50 11.21 -1.67
C GLY A 8 7.80 11.26 -0.89
N LYS A 9 7.76 11.70 0.36
CA LYS A 9 8.97 11.90 1.17
C LYS A 9 9.39 10.69 1.99
N THR A 10 8.50 9.72 2.16
CA THR A 10 8.78 8.50 2.93
C THR A 10 8.60 7.30 2.03
N ASP A 11 9.57 6.39 2.04
CA ASP A 11 9.58 5.15 1.27
C ASP A 11 9.97 4.01 2.19
N ILE A 12 9.05 3.05 2.41
CA ILE A 12 9.23 1.96 3.35
C ILE A 12 8.87 0.61 2.72
N PRO A 13 9.49 -0.51 3.17
CA PRO A 13 9.10 -1.84 2.70
C PRO A 13 7.76 -2.26 3.33
N TYR A 14 6.85 -2.72 2.50
CA TYR A 14 5.51 -3.15 2.94
C TYR A 14 5.58 -4.26 4.00
N GLU A 15 6.47 -5.22 3.80
CA GLU A 15 6.53 -6.46 4.59
C GLU A 15 7.01 -6.24 6.03
N ASP A 16 7.72 -5.13 6.28
CA ASP A 16 8.31 -4.84 7.59
C ASP A 16 7.45 -3.93 8.47
N PHE A 17 6.28 -3.50 7.97
CA PHE A 17 5.43 -2.54 8.66
C PHE A 17 3.99 -3.02 8.78
N VAL A 18 3.34 -2.54 9.84
CA VAL A 18 1.90 -2.67 10.03
C VAL A 18 1.27 -1.30 9.77
N PHE A 19 0.25 -1.27 8.95
CA PHE A 19 -0.46 -0.04 8.58
C PHE A 19 -1.76 0.05 9.36
N SER A 20 -2.03 1.22 9.94
CA SER A 20 -3.23 1.44 10.74
C SER A 20 -3.84 2.80 10.43
N ILE A 21 -5.16 2.88 10.56
CA ILE A 21 -5.90 4.14 10.41
C ILE A 21 -6.16 4.71 11.79
N LEU A 22 -5.71 5.94 12.02
CA LEU A 22 -5.90 6.66 13.27
C LEU A 22 -6.70 7.95 13.02
N LYS A 23 -7.47 8.35 14.03
CA LYS A 23 -8.17 9.62 13.98
C LYS A 23 -7.27 10.72 14.53
N SER A 24 -7.04 11.77 13.74
CA SER A 24 -6.30 12.92 14.18
C SER A 24 -7.17 13.86 15.03
N SER A 25 -6.54 14.77 15.77
CA SER A 25 -7.25 15.78 16.58
C SER A 25 -8.12 16.71 15.75
N GLY A 26 -7.80 16.89 14.45
CA GLY A 26 -8.59 17.72 13.54
C GLY A 26 -9.75 17.00 12.84
N GLY A 27 -10.01 15.75 13.19
CA GLY A 27 -11.09 14.96 12.57
C GLY A 27 -10.70 14.22 11.29
N ASN A 28 -9.50 14.47 10.75
CA ASN A 28 -8.98 13.73 9.62
C ASN A 28 -8.59 12.31 10.02
N ARG A 29 -8.46 11.43 9.04
CA ARG A 29 -7.95 10.08 9.25
C ARG A 29 -6.52 10.00 8.75
N GLU A 30 -5.64 9.49 9.59
CA GLU A 30 -4.23 9.32 9.27
C GLU A 30 -3.91 7.85 9.10
N ILE A 31 -3.16 7.52 8.04
CA ILE A 31 -2.61 6.19 7.88
C ILE A 31 -1.17 6.25 8.37
N VAL A 32 -0.86 5.43 9.37
CA VAL A 32 0.48 5.36 9.95
C VAL A 32 1.05 3.97 9.73
N ALA A 33 2.35 3.91 9.50
CA ALA A 33 3.12 2.67 9.37
C ALA A 33 3.95 2.50 10.63
N VAL A 34 3.82 1.34 11.25
CA VAL A 34 4.53 0.97 12.48
C VAL A 34 5.41 -0.22 12.18
N LYS A 35 6.68 -0.15 12.54
CA LYS A 35 7.61 -1.24 12.29
C LYS A 35 7.17 -2.50 13.03
N ASN A 36 7.07 -3.61 12.31
CA ASN A 36 6.65 -4.90 12.85
C ASN A 36 7.83 -5.59 13.51
N VAL A 37 8.10 -5.25 14.77
CA VAL A 37 9.14 -5.87 15.59
C VAL A 37 8.54 -6.36 16.91
N ALA A 38 9.08 -7.48 17.43
CA ALA A 38 8.57 -8.09 18.66
C ALA A 38 8.76 -7.20 19.88
N GLU A 39 9.85 -6.43 19.91
CA GLU A 39 10.14 -5.46 20.96
C GLU A 39 10.46 -4.12 20.30
N PRO A 40 9.46 -3.23 20.19
CA PRO A 40 9.71 -1.91 19.59
C PRO A 40 10.68 -1.13 20.47
N PRO A 41 11.64 -0.40 19.88
CA PRO A 41 12.53 0.48 20.64
C PRO A 41 11.72 1.56 21.36
N GLU A 42 12.27 2.09 22.48
CA GLU A 42 11.61 3.15 23.26
C GLU A 42 11.26 4.38 22.41
N VAL A 43 12.07 4.67 21.40
CA VAL A 43 11.74 5.68 20.40
C VAL A 43 10.93 4.99 19.31
N PHE A 44 9.63 5.07 19.45
CA PHE A 44 8.71 4.44 18.54
C PHE A 44 8.66 5.22 17.22
N MET A 45 9.08 4.57 16.14
CA MET A 45 9.06 5.20 14.83
C MET A 45 7.74 4.93 14.12
N ASN A 46 6.76 5.81 14.40
CA ASN A 46 5.55 5.90 13.61
C ASN A 46 5.83 6.78 12.40
N SER A 47 5.61 6.25 11.21
CA SER A 47 5.68 7.03 9.99
C SER A 47 4.28 7.35 9.52
N LEU A 48 3.92 8.64 9.51
CA LEU A 48 2.70 9.09 8.86
C LEU A 48 2.89 8.97 7.36
N VAL A 49 2.08 8.16 6.71
CA VAL A 49 2.20 7.91 5.26
C VAL A 49 1.09 8.55 4.45
N ALA A 50 -0.07 8.83 5.03
CA ALA A 50 -1.15 9.50 4.33
C ALA A 50 -2.15 10.14 5.29
N THR A 51 -2.86 11.18 4.82
CA THR A 51 -3.93 11.83 5.56
C THR A 51 -5.13 11.99 4.63
N TYR A 52 -6.31 11.60 5.12
CA TYR A 52 -7.55 11.69 4.35
C TYR A 52 -8.62 12.40 5.16
N SER A 53 -9.54 13.07 4.48
CA SER A 53 -10.60 13.86 5.10
C SER A 53 -11.70 13.00 5.72
N THR A 54 -11.87 11.76 5.25
CA THR A 54 -12.90 10.84 5.74
C THR A 54 -12.33 9.45 5.99
N GLU A 55 -13.00 8.70 6.87
CA GLU A 55 -12.64 7.30 7.14
C GLU A 55 -12.82 6.45 5.89
N GLU A 56 -13.88 6.68 5.11
CA GLU A 56 -14.15 5.93 3.88
C GLU A 56 -13.00 6.05 2.88
N LYS A 57 -12.44 7.24 2.73
CA LYS A 57 -11.28 7.46 1.86
C LYS A 57 -10.04 6.74 2.37
N ALA A 58 -9.80 6.79 3.68
CA ALA A 58 -8.67 6.09 4.30
C ALA A 58 -8.79 4.57 4.12
N VAL A 59 -9.98 4.00 4.35
CA VAL A 59 -10.24 2.58 4.15
C VAL A 59 -10.02 2.20 2.69
N LYS A 60 -10.50 3.02 1.77
CA LYS A 60 -10.31 2.77 0.33
C LYS A 60 -8.84 2.78 -0.07
N ALA A 61 -8.06 3.71 0.47
CA ALA A 61 -6.62 3.76 0.23
C ALA A 61 -5.92 2.49 0.74
N MET A 62 -6.32 1.99 1.90
CA MET A 62 -5.80 0.74 2.46
C MET A 62 -6.17 -0.46 1.58
N GLU A 63 -7.39 -0.49 1.04
CA GLU A 63 -7.81 -1.54 0.10
C GLU A 63 -6.98 -1.50 -1.19
N MET A 64 -6.71 -0.31 -1.71
CA MET A 64 -5.88 -0.13 -2.89
C MET A 64 -4.47 -0.67 -2.66
N LEU A 65 -3.87 -0.36 -1.51
CA LEU A 65 -2.56 -0.86 -1.11
C LEU A 65 -2.56 -2.39 -1.05
N ARG A 66 -3.55 -2.97 -0.40
CA ARG A 66 -3.66 -4.42 -0.26
C ARG A 66 -3.79 -5.11 -1.61
N LYS A 67 -4.61 -4.55 -2.52
CA LYS A 67 -4.78 -5.12 -3.87
C LYS A 67 -3.49 -5.08 -4.68
N VAL A 68 -2.75 -3.99 -4.61
CA VAL A 68 -1.46 -3.88 -5.30
C VAL A 68 -0.49 -4.92 -4.77
N TYR A 69 -0.44 -5.11 -3.44
CA TYR A 69 0.41 -6.12 -2.82
C TYR A 69 0.02 -7.54 -3.24
N GLU A 70 -1.27 -7.87 -3.21
CA GLU A 70 -1.77 -9.18 -3.62
C GLU A 70 -1.41 -9.48 -5.07
N ASN A 71 -1.58 -8.51 -5.97
CA ASN A 71 -1.21 -8.65 -7.37
C ASN A 71 0.30 -8.84 -7.54
N ASN A 72 1.09 -8.11 -6.76
CA ASN A 72 2.55 -8.20 -6.78
C ASN A 72 3.01 -9.59 -6.33
N VAL A 73 2.45 -10.12 -5.24
CA VAL A 73 2.74 -11.48 -4.75
C VAL A 73 2.35 -12.52 -5.78
N PHE A 74 1.16 -12.39 -6.36
CA PHE A 74 0.69 -13.31 -7.41
C PHE A 74 1.63 -13.34 -8.60
N TYR A 75 2.05 -12.16 -9.07
CA TYR A 75 3.01 -12.05 -10.17
C TYR A 75 4.31 -12.79 -9.86
N HIS A 76 4.89 -12.53 -8.68
CA HIS A 76 6.15 -13.17 -8.28
C HIS A 76 6.03 -14.69 -8.12
N CYS A 77 4.88 -15.17 -7.65
CA CYS A 77 4.62 -16.61 -7.53
C CYS A 77 4.46 -17.30 -8.88
N THR A 78 4.01 -16.56 -9.91
CA THR A 78 3.76 -17.13 -11.24
C THR A 78 4.88 -16.86 -12.23
N ALA A 79 5.72 -15.84 -11.98
CA ALA A 79 6.83 -15.48 -12.85
C ALA A 79 7.82 -16.64 -12.99
N GLY A 80 8.19 -16.99 -14.22
CA GLY A 80 9.07 -18.11 -14.53
C GLY A 80 8.41 -19.48 -14.52
N SER A 81 7.12 -19.57 -14.18
CA SER A 81 6.35 -20.81 -14.27
C SER A 81 5.81 -21.02 -15.69
N LYS A 82 5.43 -22.26 -16.01
CA LYS A 82 4.77 -22.56 -17.30
C LYS A 82 3.42 -21.84 -17.43
N ARG A 83 2.83 -21.42 -16.32
CA ARG A 83 1.55 -20.70 -16.30
C ARG A 83 1.70 -19.19 -16.48
N PHE A 84 2.92 -18.69 -16.50
CA PHE A 84 3.15 -17.25 -16.60
C PHE A 84 2.55 -16.67 -17.89
N GLU A 85 2.74 -17.33 -19.02
CA GLU A 85 2.18 -16.91 -20.29
C GLU A 85 0.65 -16.94 -20.29
N GLU A 86 0.06 -17.97 -19.67
CA GLU A 86 -1.40 -18.08 -19.54
C GLU A 86 -1.96 -16.95 -18.67
N VAL A 87 -1.32 -16.66 -17.56
CA VAL A 87 -1.69 -15.55 -16.68
C VAL A 87 -1.57 -14.22 -17.41
N GLN A 88 -0.48 -14.03 -18.15
CA GLN A 88 -0.26 -12.82 -18.93
C GLN A 88 -1.34 -12.63 -19.99
N SER A 89 -1.83 -13.70 -20.61
CA SER A 89 -2.88 -13.62 -21.62
C SER A 89 -4.26 -13.33 -21.04
N ILE A 90 -4.50 -13.69 -19.78
CA ILE A 90 -5.77 -13.47 -19.07
C ILE A 90 -5.87 -12.06 -18.52
N LEU A 91 -4.74 -11.48 -18.07
CA LEU A 91 -4.71 -10.14 -17.49
C LEU A 91 -4.82 -9.09 -18.60
N SER A 92 -5.61 -8.03 -18.33
CA SER A 92 -5.58 -6.85 -19.18
C SER A 92 -4.21 -6.18 -19.06
N GLU A 93 -3.85 -5.35 -20.03
CA GLU A 93 -2.60 -4.60 -20.02
C GLU A 93 -2.45 -3.79 -18.73
N GLU A 94 -3.54 -3.17 -18.27
CA GLU A 94 -3.53 -2.41 -17.02
C GLU A 94 -3.32 -3.31 -15.79
N GLN A 95 -4.00 -4.46 -15.74
CA GLN A 95 -3.84 -5.42 -14.66
C GLN A 95 -2.43 -6.00 -14.62
N PHE A 96 -1.86 -6.32 -15.77
CA PHE A 96 -0.49 -6.81 -15.87
C PHE A 96 0.50 -5.76 -15.38
N ARG A 97 0.33 -4.50 -15.80
CA ARG A 97 1.18 -3.40 -15.36
C ARG A 97 1.11 -3.21 -13.85
N LYS A 98 -0.09 -3.28 -13.25
CA LYS A 98 -0.26 -3.20 -11.80
C LYS A 98 0.41 -4.37 -11.08
N ALA A 99 0.26 -5.57 -11.60
CA ALA A 99 0.86 -6.77 -11.01
C ALA A 99 2.39 -6.74 -11.04
N THR A 100 3.01 -6.11 -12.05
CA THR A 100 4.46 -5.99 -12.17
C THR A 100 5.04 -4.78 -11.44
N THR A 101 4.19 -3.87 -10.95
CA THR A 101 4.62 -2.69 -10.21
C THR A 101 5.18 -3.10 -8.84
N GLU A 102 6.40 -2.65 -8.53
CA GLU A 102 7.08 -2.98 -7.27
C GLU A 102 6.92 -1.92 -6.18
N TYR A 103 6.11 -0.90 -6.43
CA TYR A 103 5.84 0.14 -5.46
C TYR A 103 4.37 0.56 -5.50
N PHE A 104 3.92 1.14 -4.38
CA PHE A 104 2.61 1.77 -4.25
C PHE A 104 2.81 3.14 -3.60
N GLN A 105 2.24 4.18 -4.19
CA GLN A 105 2.19 5.51 -3.59
C GLN A 105 0.76 5.82 -3.17
N PHE A 106 0.57 6.26 -1.93
CA PHE A 106 -0.76 6.66 -1.45
C PHE A 106 -1.28 7.83 -2.28
N PRO A 107 -2.52 7.72 -2.83
CA PRO A 107 -3.11 8.78 -3.61
C PRO A 107 -3.46 9.99 -2.74
N GLN A 108 -3.64 11.14 -3.37
CA GLN A 108 -4.10 12.34 -2.70
C GLN A 108 -5.57 12.21 -2.30
N ASP A 109 -6.00 13.02 -1.33
CA ASP A 109 -7.38 12.97 -0.82
C ASP A 109 -8.43 13.18 -1.92
N ASP A 110 -8.17 14.09 -2.84
CA ASP A 110 -9.07 14.41 -3.94
C ASP A 110 -9.07 13.39 -5.08
N GLU A 111 -8.09 12.49 -5.08
CA GLU A 111 -8.00 11.41 -6.07
C GLU A 111 -8.84 10.19 -5.71
N ILE A 112 -9.34 10.11 -4.48
CA ILE A 112 -10.15 8.98 -4.01
C ILE A 112 -11.62 9.34 -4.07
N GLU A 113 -12.37 8.58 -4.88
CA GLU A 113 -13.82 8.67 -4.97
C GLU A 113 -14.46 7.59 -4.08
N VAL A 114 -15.39 8.01 -3.26
CA VAL A 114 -16.16 7.11 -2.38
C VAL A 114 -17.66 7.29 -2.59
#